data_250eb0ac74d0f4dc4123b19b3c3c41dc
#
_entry.id   250eb0ac74d0f4dc4123b19b3c3c41dc
#
_cell.length_a   1.000
_cell.length_b   1.000
_cell.length_c   1.000
_cell.angle_alpha   90.00
_cell.angle_beta   90.00
_cell.angle_gamma   90.00
#
_symmetry.space_group_name_H-M   'P 1'
#
loop_
_entity.id
_entity.type
_entity.pdbx_description
1 polymer ?
#
loop_
_entity_poly.entity_id
_entity_poly.type
_entity_poly.pdbx_seq_one_letter_code
_entity_poly.pdbx_strand_id
1 'polypeptide(L)'
;MPTALMIAAAKVENNQGQLNDVLHLEGQLERMGIHPEHLVIEPLSADWHAPEQPGHYRSGCAPLEALAQAKRLIEAGARAVVISGEDHIKTGYERDERLSKMAVYGNDYPLTQAYTELAQAFSERHQIDSEQFKQLAAALFENHKVSFRNALAHDFHEELLPGPKWHQPITDLFRGVDCANPMVDFSGRVLITNAATADKLNVEPQHRLVIKAVGLSRLPGDGRDYLQDIASYEHLREAYEQACQDSKIDFATRFREGQALMEAYTCYPVVPMAFLIISGLVDVLDELPEFLAQHSITITGGMNLAKGAWNNPALNGLITMYRRLCDGTENLGLVHGNGGLGYRQGVAIMETISP
;
A
#
# COMPACT_ATOMS: atom_id res chain seq x y z
N MET A 1 -7.49 20.90 16.90
CA MET A 1 -7.03 19.55 17.25
C MET A 1 -5.55 19.45 16.94
N PRO A 2 -4.73 18.68 17.67
CA PRO A 2 -3.34 18.46 17.33
C PRO A 2 -3.22 17.80 15.94
N THR A 3 -2.26 18.24 15.14
CA THR A 3 -1.98 17.64 13.83
C THR A 3 -1.16 16.36 14.00
N ALA A 4 -1.55 15.28 13.35
CA ALA A 4 -0.81 14.03 13.33
C ALA A 4 0.37 14.12 12.35
N LEU A 5 1.57 13.87 12.86
CA LEU A 5 2.83 13.93 12.12
C LEU A 5 3.51 12.57 12.14
N MET A 6 3.82 12.02 11.00
CA MET A 6 4.79 10.93 10.87
C MET A 6 6.18 11.54 10.97
N ILE A 7 6.98 11.09 11.93
CA ILE A 7 8.30 11.68 12.25
C ILE A 7 9.46 10.71 12.08
N ALA A 8 9.17 9.44 11.94
CA ALA A 8 10.15 8.41 11.58
C ALA A 8 9.46 7.21 10.95
N ALA A 9 10.13 6.60 10.00
CA ALA A 9 9.68 5.36 9.36
C ALA A 9 10.89 4.53 8.93
N ALA A 10 10.88 3.25 9.26
CA ALA A 10 11.99 2.36 8.99
C ALA A 10 11.53 0.94 8.66
N LYS A 11 12.33 0.22 7.89
CA LYS A 11 12.08 -1.18 7.52
C LYS A 11 13.35 -1.99 7.42
N VAL A 12 13.18 -3.30 7.59
CA VAL A 12 14.14 -4.35 7.22
C VAL A 12 13.46 -5.26 6.22
N GLU A 13 14.10 -5.51 5.08
CA GLU A 13 13.65 -6.47 4.07
C GLU A 13 14.77 -7.45 3.76
N ASN A 14 14.51 -8.75 3.89
CA ASN A 14 15.51 -9.81 3.65
C ASN A 14 16.85 -9.54 4.36
N ASN A 15 16.82 -9.10 5.60
CA ASN A 15 17.97 -8.68 6.42
C ASN A 15 18.71 -7.43 5.94
N GLN A 16 18.13 -6.67 5.01
CA GLN A 16 18.67 -5.38 4.57
C GLN A 16 17.86 -4.22 5.17
N GLY A 17 18.54 -3.14 5.57
CA GLY A 17 17.92 -2.01 6.27
C GLY A 17 18.06 -2.11 7.78
N GLN A 18 17.43 -1.19 8.50
CA GLN A 18 17.49 -1.13 9.97
C GLN A 18 16.28 -0.38 10.52
N LEU A 19 15.91 -0.67 11.77
CA LEU A 19 14.84 0.01 12.53
C LEU A 19 15.38 1.04 13.52
N ASN A 20 16.70 1.23 13.60
CA ASN A 20 17.38 1.97 14.67
C ASN A 20 16.85 3.38 14.87
N ASP A 21 16.53 4.11 13.81
CA ASP A 21 16.07 5.50 13.92
C ASP A 21 14.71 5.58 14.63
N VAL A 22 13.78 4.69 14.31
CA VAL A 22 12.48 4.63 14.98
C VAL A 22 12.64 4.16 16.42
N LEU A 23 13.40 3.07 16.65
CA LEU A 23 13.64 2.52 17.99
C LEU A 23 14.37 3.51 18.91
N HIS A 24 15.27 4.33 18.37
CA HIS A 24 15.95 5.37 19.12
C HIS A 24 14.95 6.44 19.61
N LEU A 25 14.05 6.90 18.76
CA LEU A 25 13.02 7.86 19.13
C LEU A 25 11.99 7.28 20.12
N GLU A 26 11.60 6.00 19.95
CA GLU A 26 10.76 5.29 20.92
C GLU A 26 11.45 5.28 22.30
N GLY A 27 12.73 4.93 22.37
CA GLY A 27 13.50 4.96 23.62
C GLY A 27 13.67 6.36 24.21
N GLN A 28 13.68 7.43 23.39
CA GLN A 28 13.64 8.82 23.89
C GLN A 28 12.28 9.13 24.51
N LEU A 29 11.17 8.75 23.87
CA LEU A 29 9.81 8.93 24.40
C LEU A 29 9.65 8.25 25.77
N GLU A 30 10.09 7.00 25.89
CA GLU A 30 10.05 6.26 27.16
C GLU A 30 10.82 6.98 28.29
N ARG A 31 12.03 7.50 28.00
CA ARG A 31 12.82 8.30 28.97
C ARG A 31 12.11 9.58 29.39
N MET A 32 11.23 10.13 28.53
CA MET A 32 10.39 11.29 28.85
C MET A 32 9.07 10.92 29.54
N GLY A 33 8.86 9.64 29.86
CA GLY A 33 7.59 9.15 30.43
C GLY A 33 6.43 9.24 29.43
N ILE A 34 6.72 9.11 28.14
CA ILE A 34 5.73 9.02 27.08
C ILE A 34 5.71 7.58 26.58
N HIS A 35 4.62 6.89 26.82
CA HIS A 35 4.42 5.51 26.34
C HIS A 35 3.59 5.58 25.06
N PRO A 36 4.14 5.19 23.89
CA PRO A 36 3.38 5.15 22.65
C PRO A 36 2.23 4.13 22.70
N GLU A 37 1.10 4.46 22.07
CA GLU A 37 0.10 3.46 21.69
C GLU A 37 0.67 2.58 20.56
N HIS A 38 0.45 1.27 20.63
CA HIS A 38 0.94 0.34 19.63
C HIS A 38 -0.19 -0.21 18.77
N LEU A 39 -0.05 -0.06 17.45
CA LEU A 39 -0.94 -0.60 16.44
C LEU A 39 -0.17 -1.64 15.61
N VAL A 40 -0.69 -2.85 15.53
CA VAL A 40 0.01 -4.01 14.96
C VAL A 40 -0.67 -4.47 13.68
N ILE A 41 0.13 -4.60 12.63
CA ILE A 41 -0.29 -5.28 11.40
C ILE A 41 0.05 -6.75 11.56
N GLU A 42 -0.97 -7.58 11.60
CA GLU A 42 -0.87 -9.01 11.83
C GLU A 42 -0.12 -9.74 10.70
N PRO A 43 0.64 -10.78 11.01
CA PRO A 43 1.31 -11.59 10.01
C PRO A 43 0.33 -12.46 9.20
N LEU A 44 0.86 -13.22 8.27
CA LEU A 44 0.15 -14.15 7.38
C LEU A 44 -0.79 -15.08 8.16
N SER A 45 -2.04 -15.12 7.74
CA SER A 45 -3.08 -16.00 8.26
C SER A 45 -4.04 -16.40 7.14
N ALA A 46 -4.71 -17.53 7.30
CA ALA A 46 -5.78 -17.98 6.41
C ALA A 46 -7.08 -17.17 6.57
N ASP A 47 -7.09 -16.15 7.42
CA ASP A 47 -8.24 -15.31 7.70
C ASP A 47 -7.87 -13.84 7.50
N TRP A 48 -8.71 -13.09 6.77
CA TRP A 48 -8.60 -11.64 6.61
C TRP A 48 -9.09 -10.82 7.80
N HIS A 49 -9.83 -11.45 8.74
CA HIS A 49 -10.32 -10.75 9.91
C HIS A 49 -9.19 -10.52 10.91
N ALA A 50 -9.11 -9.31 11.43
CA ALA A 50 -8.21 -9.01 12.53
C ALA A 50 -8.64 -9.76 13.79
N PRO A 51 -7.70 -10.10 14.69
CA PRO A 51 -8.06 -10.58 16.02
C PRO A 51 -8.98 -9.60 16.74
N GLU A 52 -9.84 -10.10 17.64
CA GLU A 52 -10.68 -9.26 18.52
C GLU A 52 -9.87 -8.53 19.61
N GLN A 53 -8.66 -8.14 19.27
CA GLN A 53 -7.75 -7.40 20.15
C GLN A 53 -7.66 -5.95 19.65
N PRO A 54 -7.92 -4.95 20.52
CA PRO A 54 -7.78 -3.56 20.13
C PRO A 54 -6.37 -3.24 19.62
N GLY A 55 -6.27 -2.47 18.55
CA GLY A 55 -5.00 -2.08 17.96
C GLY A 55 -4.37 -3.10 17.02
N HIS A 56 -5.04 -4.22 16.74
CA HIS A 56 -4.59 -5.25 15.81
C HIS A 56 -5.36 -5.19 14.49
N TYR A 57 -4.66 -5.23 13.36
CA TYR A 57 -5.22 -5.07 12.02
C TYR A 57 -4.71 -6.16 11.09
N ARG A 58 -5.56 -6.62 10.16
CA ARG A 58 -5.22 -7.64 9.17
C ARG A 58 -5.84 -7.31 7.83
N SER A 59 -5.22 -7.61 6.77
CA SER A 59 -5.48 -7.44 5.34
C SER A 59 -4.52 -6.45 4.67
N GLY A 60 -4.52 -6.40 3.35
CA GLY A 60 -3.68 -5.43 2.61
C GLY A 60 -4.07 -3.95 2.84
N CYS A 61 -5.29 -3.67 3.35
CA CYS A 61 -5.72 -2.33 3.77
C CYS A 61 -5.32 -1.99 5.22
N ALA A 62 -4.93 -2.99 6.03
CA ALA A 62 -4.65 -2.85 7.45
C ALA A 62 -3.70 -1.70 7.82
N PRO A 63 -2.59 -1.45 7.09
CA PRO A 63 -1.71 -0.32 7.41
C PRO A 63 -2.39 1.04 7.33
N LEU A 64 -3.37 1.21 6.42
CA LEU A 64 -4.12 2.46 6.31
C LEU A 64 -5.22 2.55 7.37
N GLU A 65 -5.85 1.44 7.74
CA GLU A 65 -6.76 1.39 8.90
C GLU A 65 -6.03 1.77 10.19
N ALA A 66 -4.81 1.25 10.40
CA ALA A 66 -3.95 1.61 11.53
C ALA A 66 -3.52 3.09 11.46
N LEU A 67 -3.18 3.61 10.27
CA LEU A 67 -2.81 5.02 10.09
C LEU A 67 -3.98 5.96 10.42
N ALA A 68 -5.20 5.62 9.99
CA ALA A 68 -6.41 6.36 10.35
C ALA A 68 -6.65 6.36 11.86
N GLN A 69 -6.44 5.22 12.53
CA GLN A 69 -6.55 5.13 13.97
C GLN A 69 -5.47 5.94 14.68
N ALA A 70 -4.21 5.87 14.22
CA ALA A 70 -3.12 6.66 14.77
C ALA A 70 -3.41 8.16 14.67
N LYS A 71 -3.91 8.62 13.52
CA LYS A 71 -4.33 10.01 13.33
C LYS A 71 -5.40 10.41 14.34
N ARG A 72 -6.46 9.60 14.50
CA ARG A 72 -7.53 9.85 15.49
C ARG A 72 -7.00 9.90 16.92
N LEU A 73 -6.11 8.99 17.32
CA LEU A 73 -5.52 8.96 18.65
C LEU A 73 -4.70 10.22 18.94
N ILE A 74 -3.88 10.67 18.01
CA ILE A 74 -3.11 11.92 18.14
C ILE A 74 -4.04 13.13 18.24
N GLU A 75 -5.06 13.22 17.40
CA GLU A 75 -6.06 14.29 17.42
C GLU A 75 -6.90 14.29 18.72
N ALA A 76 -7.09 13.12 19.32
CA ALA A 76 -7.73 12.96 20.64
C ALA A 76 -6.79 13.23 21.82
N GLY A 77 -5.49 13.52 21.59
CA GLY A 77 -4.55 13.92 22.63
C GLY A 77 -3.48 12.89 22.99
N ALA A 78 -3.43 11.74 22.33
CA ALA A 78 -2.29 10.84 22.44
C ALA A 78 -1.01 11.58 22.01
N ARG A 79 0.11 11.29 22.68
CA ARG A 79 1.37 11.97 22.43
C ARG A 79 2.20 11.27 21.36
N ALA A 80 2.09 9.95 21.28
CA ALA A 80 2.79 9.11 20.31
C ALA A 80 2.02 7.84 20.00
N VAL A 81 2.12 7.36 18.77
CA VAL A 81 1.59 6.09 18.27
C VAL A 81 2.64 5.42 17.40
N VAL A 82 2.85 4.11 17.57
CA VAL A 82 3.70 3.30 16.72
C VAL A 82 2.82 2.33 15.93
N ILE A 83 2.99 2.31 14.61
CA ILE A 83 2.45 1.25 13.75
C ILE A 83 3.61 0.31 13.43
N SER A 84 3.41 -0.98 13.65
CA SER A 84 4.41 -1.99 13.34
C SER A 84 3.79 -3.17 12.60
N GLY A 85 4.56 -3.78 11.71
CA GLY A 85 4.20 -5.01 11.03
C GLY A 85 5.45 -5.84 10.77
N GLU A 86 5.36 -7.13 11.04
CA GLU A 86 6.44 -8.08 10.83
C GLU A 86 5.88 -9.36 10.23
N ASP A 87 6.50 -9.82 9.15
CA ASP A 87 6.15 -11.09 8.54
C ASP A 87 7.35 -11.65 7.75
N HIS A 88 7.85 -12.79 8.19
CA HIS A 88 8.98 -13.50 7.56
C HIS A 88 8.45 -14.56 6.58
N ILE A 89 7.76 -14.14 5.52
CA ILE A 89 7.07 -15.06 4.60
C ILE A 89 8.04 -15.99 3.88
N LYS A 90 9.25 -15.51 3.59
CA LYS A 90 10.25 -16.30 2.88
C LYS A 90 10.91 -17.34 3.77
N THR A 91 11.20 -17.03 5.03
CA THR A 91 11.98 -17.88 5.94
C THR A 91 11.25 -18.32 7.19
N GLY A 92 10.16 -17.67 7.59
CA GLY A 92 9.46 -17.90 8.85
C GLY A 92 8.39 -19.00 8.81
N TYR A 93 8.12 -19.60 7.64
CA TYR A 93 7.11 -20.65 7.47
C TYR A 93 7.65 -21.81 6.64
N GLU A 94 7.29 -23.02 7.04
CA GLU A 94 7.43 -24.18 6.17
C GLU A 94 6.53 -24.03 4.93
N ARG A 95 6.92 -24.65 3.82
CA ARG A 95 6.21 -24.48 2.53
C ARG A 95 4.71 -24.78 2.63
N ASP A 96 4.35 -25.91 3.22
CA ASP A 96 2.96 -26.37 3.28
C ASP A 96 2.13 -25.52 4.26
N GLU A 97 2.72 -25.10 5.37
CA GLU A 97 2.13 -24.14 6.30
C GLU A 97 1.83 -22.81 5.61
N ARG A 98 2.81 -22.26 4.87
CA ARG A 98 2.63 -21.00 4.13
C ARG A 98 1.52 -21.11 3.09
N LEU A 99 1.50 -22.19 2.30
CA LEU A 99 0.44 -22.42 1.31
C LEU A 99 -0.94 -22.52 1.96
N SER A 100 -1.05 -23.23 3.08
CA SER A 100 -2.30 -23.34 3.84
C SER A 100 -2.79 -21.99 4.36
N LYS A 101 -1.88 -21.15 4.89
CA LYS A 101 -2.20 -19.80 5.38
C LYS A 101 -2.56 -18.83 4.24
N MET A 102 -2.06 -19.04 3.02
CA MET A 102 -2.40 -18.26 1.84
C MET A 102 -3.72 -18.66 1.19
N ALA A 103 -4.30 -19.80 1.57
CA ALA A 103 -5.56 -20.31 1.01
C ALA A 103 -6.80 -19.67 1.70
N VAL A 104 -6.86 -18.35 1.69
CA VAL A 104 -7.88 -17.55 2.42
C VAL A 104 -9.31 -17.76 1.98
N TYR A 105 -9.55 -18.26 0.76
CA TYR A 105 -10.86 -18.63 0.25
C TYR A 105 -11.04 -20.16 0.13
N GLY A 106 -10.11 -20.92 0.74
CA GLY A 106 -10.06 -22.39 0.65
C GLY A 106 -9.28 -22.88 -0.57
N ASN A 107 -9.01 -24.20 -0.57
CA ASN A 107 -8.23 -24.83 -1.65
C ASN A 107 -8.97 -24.90 -2.98
N ASP A 108 -10.30 -24.95 -2.95
CA ASP A 108 -11.16 -25.05 -4.13
C ASP A 108 -11.38 -23.67 -4.82
N TYR A 109 -10.96 -22.60 -4.17
CA TYR A 109 -11.07 -21.24 -4.70
C TYR A 109 -9.77 -20.46 -4.46
N PRO A 110 -8.70 -20.79 -5.18
CA PRO A 110 -7.41 -20.14 -4.98
C PRO A 110 -7.48 -18.65 -5.33
N LEU A 111 -6.64 -17.85 -4.66
CA LEU A 111 -6.62 -16.40 -4.79
C LEU A 111 -6.44 -15.92 -6.25
N THR A 112 -5.64 -16.64 -7.05
CA THR A 112 -5.48 -16.37 -8.49
C THR A 112 -6.80 -16.51 -9.27
N GLN A 113 -7.63 -17.50 -8.93
CA GLN A 113 -8.94 -17.66 -9.54
C GLN A 113 -9.90 -16.55 -9.10
N ALA A 114 -9.91 -16.22 -7.80
CA ALA A 114 -10.74 -15.14 -7.27
C ALA A 114 -10.46 -13.81 -7.99
N TYR A 115 -9.18 -13.47 -8.17
CA TYR A 115 -8.80 -12.26 -8.92
C TYR A 115 -9.05 -12.39 -10.43
N THR A 116 -9.00 -13.59 -11.01
CA THR A 116 -9.39 -13.79 -12.42
C THR A 116 -10.87 -13.48 -12.62
N GLU A 117 -11.73 -14.03 -11.75
CA GLU A 117 -13.18 -13.75 -11.80
C GLU A 117 -13.48 -12.26 -11.55
N LEU A 118 -12.76 -11.61 -10.62
CA LEU A 118 -12.86 -10.17 -10.40
C LEU A 118 -12.46 -9.36 -11.63
N ALA A 119 -11.34 -9.73 -12.28
CA ALA A 119 -10.87 -9.07 -13.49
C ALA A 119 -11.83 -9.25 -14.66
N GLN A 120 -12.48 -10.42 -14.78
CA GLN A 120 -13.52 -10.66 -15.77
C GLN A 120 -14.74 -9.76 -15.52
N ALA A 121 -15.25 -9.72 -14.28
CA ALA A 121 -16.39 -8.86 -13.93
C ALA A 121 -16.08 -7.37 -14.16
N PHE A 122 -14.85 -6.93 -13.84
CA PHE A 122 -14.37 -5.58 -14.13
C PHE A 122 -14.28 -5.31 -15.64
N SER A 123 -13.76 -6.26 -16.43
CA SER A 123 -13.64 -6.15 -17.89
C SER A 123 -15.02 -6.06 -18.57
N GLU A 124 -15.99 -6.87 -18.13
CA GLU A 124 -17.38 -6.79 -18.61
C GLU A 124 -17.99 -5.41 -18.36
N ARG A 125 -17.77 -4.86 -17.17
CA ARG A 125 -18.28 -3.53 -16.78
C ARG A 125 -17.67 -2.40 -17.62
N HIS A 126 -16.39 -2.52 -17.96
CA HIS A 126 -15.65 -1.54 -18.77
C HIS A 126 -15.63 -1.85 -20.27
N GLN A 127 -16.33 -2.90 -20.71
CA GLN A 127 -16.50 -3.32 -22.10
C GLN A 127 -15.15 -3.58 -22.82
N ILE A 128 -14.17 -4.12 -22.09
CA ILE A 128 -12.89 -4.57 -22.64
C ILE A 128 -12.86 -6.09 -22.73
N ASP A 129 -12.22 -6.62 -23.76
CA ASP A 129 -12.02 -8.05 -23.91
C ASP A 129 -10.76 -8.54 -23.19
N SER A 130 -10.56 -9.86 -23.17
CA SER A 130 -9.42 -10.48 -22.48
C SER A 130 -8.07 -10.10 -23.08
N GLU A 131 -8.01 -9.80 -24.38
CA GLU A 131 -6.76 -9.40 -25.05
C GLU A 131 -6.40 -7.96 -24.71
N GLN A 132 -7.37 -7.06 -24.69
CA GLN A 132 -7.18 -5.69 -24.21
C GLN A 132 -6.75 -5.68 -22.75
N PHE A 133 -7.39 -6.48 -21.88
CA PHE A 133 -6.98 -6.60 -20.48
C PHE A 133 -5.50 -7.02 -20.34
N LYS A 134 -5.05 -8.03 -21.11
CA LYS A 134 -3.64 -8.48 -21.10
C LYS A 134 -2.66 -7.39 -21.58
N GLN A 135 -3.05 -6.60 -22.57
CA GLN A 135 -2.24 -5.46 -23.04
C GLN A 135 -2.11 -4.40 -21.96
N LEU A 136 -3.18 -4.08 -21.25
CA LEU A 136 -3.17 -3.15 -20.13
C LEU A 136 -2.33 -3.67 -18.95
N ALA A 137 -2.43 -4.96 -18.64
CA ALA A 137 -1.58 -5.61 -17.63
C ALA A 137 -0.10 -5.57 -18.01
N ALA A 138 0.21 -5.72 -19.30
CA ALA A 138 1.58 -5.59 -19.79
C ALA A 138 2.12 -4.14 -19.63
N ALA A 139 1.29 -3.13 -19.93
CA ALA A 139 1.66 -1.72 -19.73
C ALA A 139 1.92 -1.39 -18.24
N LEU A 140 1.09 -1.92 -17.34
CA LEU A 140 1.32 -1.80 -15.89
C LEU A 140 2.65 -2.42 -15.48
N PHE A 141 2.97 -3.62 -15.95
CA PHE A 141 4.24 -4.25 -15.61
C PHE A 141 5.45 -3.45 -16.11
N GLU A 142 5.39 -2.87 -17.33
CA GLU A 142 6.44 -1.97 -17.82
C GLU A 142 6.60 -0.72 -16.94
N ASN A 143 5.49 -0.11 -16.51
CA ASN A 143 5.51 1.01 -15.57
C ASN A 143 6.15 0.62 -14.22
N HIS A 144 5.80 -0.54 -13.68
CA HIS A 144 6.41 -1.06 -12.44
C HIS A 144 7.91 -1.28 -12.59
N LYS A 145 8.40 -1.74 -13.76
CA LYS A 145 9.84 -1.88 -14.01
C LYS A 145 10.58 -0.55 -13.97
N VAL A 146 9.98 0.51 -14.53
CA VAL A 146 10.56 1.87 -14.47
C VAL A 146 10.68 2.31 -13.02
N SER A 147 9.62 2.19 -12.24
CA SER A 147 9.60 2.56 -10.82
C SER A 147 10.61 1.74 -10.01
N PHE A 148 10.71 0.43 -10.26
CA PHE A 148 11.63 -0.47 -9.58
C PHE A 148 13.11 -0.12 -9.85
N ARG A 149 13.45 0.17 -11.12
CA ARG A 149 14.79 0.66 -11.48
C ARG A 149 15.12 1.97 -10.77
N ASN A 150 14.17 2.91 -10.75
CA ASN A 150 14.35 4.19 -10.07
C ASN A 150 14.49 4.04 -8.55
N ALA A 151 13.73 3.12 -7.94
CA ALA A 151 13.79 2.85 -6.50
C ALA A 151 15.14 2.26 -6.07
N LEU A 152 15.73 1.40 -6.88
CA LEU A 152 17.04 0.77 -6.61
C LEU A 152 18.22 1.61 -7.07
N ALA A 153 18.02 2.49 -8.06
CA ALA A 153 19.06 3.34 -8.60
C ALA A 153 20.36 2.57 -8.94
N HIS A 154 21.45 2.80 -8.21
CA HIS A 154 22.74 2.14 -8.44
C HIS A 154 22.76 0.64 -8.08
N ASP A 155 21.83 0.18 -7.25
CA ASP A 155 21.72 -1.21 -6.81
C ASP A 155 20.88 -2.05 -7.80
N PHE A 156 20.35 -1.43 -8.86
CA PHE A 156 19.60 -2.15 -9.89
C PHE A 156 20.51 -2.97 -10.81
N HIS A 157 20.15 -4.25 -10.98
CA HIS A 157 20.73 -5.18 -11.94
C HIS A 157 19.62 -5.93 -12.68
N GLU A 158 19.77 -6.18 -13.97
CA GLU A 158 18.74 -6.86 -14.80
C GLU A 158 18.38 -8.26 -14.25
N GLU A 159 19.28 -8.93 -13.54
CA GLU A 159 19.05 -10.22 -12.88
C GLU A 159 18.03 -10.17 -11.73
N LEU A 160 17.71 -8.97 -11.24
CA LEU A 160 16.65 -8.76 -10.26
C LEU A 160 15.25 -8.85 -10.88
N LEU A 161 15.15 -8.71 -12.21
CA LEU A 161 13.88 -8.87 -12.91
C LEU A 161 13.48 -10.34 -13.01
N PRO A 162 12.17 -10.63 -13.07
CA PRO A 162 11.67 -11.99 -13.19
C PRO A 162 12.16 -12.67 -14.48
N GLY A 163 12.68 -13.89 -14.35
CA GLY A 163 13.12 -14.69 -15.49
C GLY A 163 11.95 -15.17 -16.37
N PRO A 164 12.25 -15.77 -17.55
CA PRO A 164 11.26 -16.08 -18.60
C PRO A 164 10.07 -16.92 -18.14
N LYS A 165 10.24 -17.81 -17.16
CA LYS A 165 9.16 -18.66 -16.64
C LYS A 165 8.01 -17.84 -16.01
N TRP A 166 8.30 -16.66 -15.45
CA TRP A 166 7.31 -15.80 -14.82
C TRP A 166 6.48 -15.01 -15.82
N HIS A 167 6.91 -14.95 -17.08
CA HIS A 167 6.14 -14.35 -18.18
C HIS A 167 5.14 -15.32 -18.81
N GLN A 168 5.11 -16.59 -18.37
CA GLN A 168 4.12 -17.55 -18.83
C GLN A 168 2.77 -17.31 -18.15
N PRO A 169 1.64 -17.57 -18.85
CA PRO A 169 0.32 -17.51 -18.26
C PRO A 169 0.19 -18.46 -17.07
N ILE A 170 -0.41 -17.98 -15.98
CA ILE A 170 -0.82 -18.79 -14.80
C ILE A 170 -2.33 -18.93 -14.72
N THR A 171 -3.07 -18.01 -15.34
CA THR A 171 -4.51 -18.08 -15.62
C THR A 171 -4.76 -17.56 -17.03
N ASP A 172 -6.04 -17.52 -17.45
CA ASP A 172 -6.42 -16.99 -18.76
C ASP A 172 -6.10 -15.49 -18.92
N LEU A 173 -5.99 -14.73 -17.81
CA LEU A 173 -5.75 -13.29 -17.81
C LEU A 173 -4.39 -12.87 -17.28
N PHE A 174 -3.76 -13.68 -16.41
CA PHE A 174 -2.55 -13.27 -15.70
C PHE A 174 -1.34 -14.10 -16.07
N ARG A 175 -0.21 -13.43 -16.21
CA ARG A 175 1.14 -14.02 -16.15
C ARG A 175 1.63 -14.01 -14.70
N GLY A 176 2.66 -14.77 -14.40
CA GLY A 176 3.27 -14.73 -13.06
C GLY A 176 3.80 -13.34 -12.68
N VAL A 177 4.29 -12.55 -13.67
CA VAL A 177 4.76 -11.18 -13.46
C VAL A 177 3.65 -10.17 -13.19
N ASP A 178 2.41 -10.51 -13.44
CA ASP A 178 1.27 -9.62 -13.21
C ASP A 178 0.73 -9.70 -11.77
N CYS A 179 1.17 -10.72 -11.01
CA CYS A 179 0.67 -11.00 -9.67
C CYS A 179 1.68 -10.61 -8.60
N ALA A 180 1.21 -10.25 -7.42
CA ALA A 180 2.06 -9.97 -6.28
C ALA A 180 2.99 -11.14 -5.95
N ASN A 181 4.22 -10.84 -5.60
CA ASN A 181 5.19 -11.81 -5.11
C ASN A 181 5.33 -11.64 -3.58
N PRO A 182 4.80 -12.55 -2.75
CA PRO A 182 4.86 -12.41 -1.31
C PRO A 182 6.19 -12.87 -0.70
N MET A 183 7.12 -13.41 -1.49
CA MET A 183 8.35 -14.07 -1.01
C MET A 183 9.40 -13.07 -0.54
N VAL A 184 9.12 -12.42 0.60
CA VAL A 184 9.98 -11.44 1.27
C VAL A 184 9.86 -11.61 2.80
N ASP A 185 10.95 -11.40 3.51
CA ASP A 185 10.95 -11.22 4.96
C ASP A 185 10.92 -9.73 5.23
N PHE A 186 9.93 -9.26 5.98
CA PHE A 186 9.67 -7.84 6.20
C PHE A 186 9.46 -7.55 7.68
N SER A 187 10.05 -6.46 8.14
CA SER A 187 9.72 -5.82 9.42
C SER A 187 9.71 -4.31 9.20
N GLY A 188 8.61 -3.65 9.54
CA GLY A 188 8.42 -2.21 9.31
C GLY A 188 7.86 -1.51 10.53
N ARG A 189 8.28 -0.25 10.73
CA ARG A 189 7.80 0.62 11.81
C ARG A 189 7.61 2.04 11.35
N VAL A 190 6.57 2.68 11.88
CA VAL A 190 6.26 4.10 11.67
C VAL A 190 5.95 4.72 13.03
N LEU A 191 6.55 5.86 13.35
CA LEU A 191 6.28 6.64 14.55
C LEU A 191 5.51 7.91 14.19
N ILE A 192 4.38 8.09 14.86
CA ILE A 192 3.44 9.20 14.64
C ILE A 192 3.29 9.96 15.95
N THR A 193 3.37 11.31 15.90
CA THR A 193 3.20 12.18 17.07
C THR A 193 2.45 13.47 16.71
N ASN A 194 2.32 14.38 17.68
CA ASN A 194 1.95 15.78 17.47
C ASN A 194 3.20 16.70 17.44
N ALA A 195 3.03 17.95 17.01
CA ALA A 195 4.12 18.91 16.88
C ALA A 195 4.88 19.14 18.20
N ALA A 196 4.18 19.26 19.33
CA ALA A 196 4.83 19.50 20.62
C ALA A 196 5.71 18.32 21.08
N THR A 197 5.37 17.10 20.71
CA THR A 197 6.19 15.91 20.98
C THR A 197 7.37 15.83 20.00
N ALA A 198 7.15 16.13 18.73
CA ALA A 198 8.20 16.20 17.71
C ALA A 198 9.27 17.25 18.08
N ASP A 199 8.85 18.42 18.60
CA ASP A 199 9.77 19.46 19.08
C ASP A 199 10.63 18.97 20.25
N LYS A 200 10.04 18.26 21.22
CA LYS A 200 10.76 17.69 22.36
C LYS A 200 11.76 16.60 21.97
N LEU A 201 11.49 15.91 20.87
CA LEU A 201 12.39 14.91 20.28
C LEU A 201 13.47 15.54 19.38
N ASN A 202 13.45 16.88 19.19
CA ASN A 202 14.31 17.59 18.28
C ASN A 202 14.28 17.05 16.83
N VAL A 203 13.09 16.59 16.36
CA VAL A 203 12.91 16.18 14.98
C VAL A 203 12.82 17.44 14.11
N GLU A 204 13.70 17.55 13.13
CA GLU A 204 13.71 18.68 12.21
C GLU A 204 12.43 18.78 11.36
N PRO A 205 11.95 20.00 11.00
CA PRO A 205 10.71 20.17 10.23
C PRO A 205 10.65 19.38 8.93
N GLN A 206 11.75 19.26 8.19
CA GLN A 206 11.83 18.48 6.94
C GLN A 206 11.61 16.98 7.14
N HIS A 207 11.76 16.46 8.35
CA HIS A 207 11.47 15.05 8.70
C HIS A 207 10.09 14.87 9.37
N ARG A 208 9.19 15.85 9.20
CA ARG A 208 7.82 15.79 9.72
C ARG A 208 6.84 15.77 8.56
N LEU A 209 6.21 14.64 8.37
CA LEU A 209 5.20 14.46 7.31
C LEU A 209 3.80 14.55 7.92
N VAL A 210 2.99 15.50 7.46
CA VAL A 210 1.60 15.66 7.91
C VAL A 210 0.75 14.57 7.30
N ILE A 211 0.03 13.81 8.13
CA ILE A 211 -1.04 12.91 7.69
C ILE A 211 -2.28 13.76 7.45
N LYS A 212 -2.46 14.22 6.19
CA LYS A 212 -3.55 15.14 5.80
C LYS A 212 -4.91 14.48 5.96
N ALA A 213 -5.07 13.30 5.34
CA ALA A 213 -6.30 12.53 5.40
C ALA A 213 -6.05 11.05 5.20
N VAL A 214 -6.95 10.22 5.73
CA VAL A 214 -7.06 8.80 5.42
C VAL A 214 -8.53 8.49 5.19
N GLY A 215 -8.91 8.27 3.94
CA GLY A 215 -10.23 7.80 3.54
C GLY A 215 -10.28 6.29 3.59
N LEU A 216 -11.33 5.74 4.17
CA LEU A 216 -11.55 4.31 4.32
C LEU A 216 -12.98 3.96 3.93
N SER A 217 -13.16 2.94 3.13
CA SER A 217 -14.48 2.36 2.87
C SER A 217 -14.41 0.84 2.77
N ARG A 218 -15.52 0.17 3.04
CA ARG A 218 -15.62 -1.28 2.97
C ARG A 218 -17.01 -1.73 2.56
N LEU A 219 -17.06 -2.83 1.83
CA LEU A 219 -18.27 -3.60 1.60
C LEU A 219 -18.60 -4.49 2.82
N PRO A 220 -19.85 -4.95 2.93
CA PRO A 220 -20.27 -5.82 4.06
C PRO A 220 -19.61 -7.20 4.05
N GLY A 221 -19.06 -7.66 2.91
CA GLY A 221 -18.43 -8.96 2.79
C GLY A 221 -17.42 -9.03 1.64
N ASP A 222 -16.77 -10.17 1.51
CA ASP A 222 -15.66 -10.47 0.61
C ASP A 222 -15.88 -11.77 -0.17
N GLY A 223 -15.03 -12.02 -1.16
CA GLY A 223 -15.04 -13.27 -1.94
C GLY A 223 -16.11 -13.31 -3.02
N ARG A 224 -16.48 -14.55 -3.43
CA ARG A 224 -17.32 -14.79 -4.61
C ARG A 224 -18.72 -14.16 -4.51
N ASP A 225 -19.33 -14.16 -3.34
CA ASP A 225 -20.70 -13.66 -3.14
C ASP A 225 -20.78 -12.12 -3.30
N TYR A 226 -19.67 -11.42 -3.16
CA TYR A 226 -19.56 -9.97 -3.28
C TYR A 226 -18.80 -9.51 -4.53
N LEU A 227 -18.51 -10.44 -5.45
CA LEU A 227 -17.64 -10.17 -6.61
C LEU A 227 -18.13 -8.99 -7.46
N GLN A 228 -19.43 -8.91 -7.74
CA GLN A 228 -20.01 -7.84 -8.57
C GLN A 228 -19.97 -6.48 -7.87
N ASP A 229 -20.17 -6.47 -6.55
CA ASP A 229 -20.06 -5.24 -5.75
C ASP A 229 -18.60 -4.76 -5.68
N ILE A 230 -17.66 -5.70 -5.47
CA ILE A 230 -16.22 -5.41 -5.47
C ILE A 230 -15.80 -4.87 -6.84
N ALA A 231 -16.23 -5.50 -7.95
CA ALA A 231 -15.88 -5.10 -9.31
C ALA A 231 -16.40 -3.70 -9.70
N SER A 232 -17.37 -3.16 -8.97
CA SER A 232 -17.82 -1.77 -9.15
C SER A 232 -16.80 -0.75 -8.67
N TYR A 233 -16.01 -1.09 -7.66
CA TYR A 233 -15.06 -0.22 -6.96
C TYR A 233 -15.67 1.11 -6.46
N GLU A 234 -17.01 1.20 -6.28
CA GLU A 234 -17.64 2.44 -5.75
C GLU A 234 -17.17 2.75 -4.32
N HIS A 235 -16.92 1.73 -3.50
CA HIS A 235 -16.35 1.90 -2.17
C HIS A 235 -14.88 2.40 -2.22
N LEU A 236 -14.13 2.12 -3.30
CA LEU A 236 -12.82 2.75 -3.52
C LEU A 236 -12.99 4.23 -3.87
N ARG A 237 -14.00 4.57 -4.69
CA ARG A 237 -14.37 5.96 -4.99
C ARG A 237 -14.67 6.72 -3.70
N GLU A 238 -15.50 6.16 -2.82
CA GLU A 238 -15.82 6.75 -1.52
C GLU A 238 -14.56 7.02 -0.67
N ALA A 239 -13.66 6.04 -0.58
CA ALA A 239 -12.40 6.21 0.16
C ALA A 239 -11.50 7.30 -0.44
N TYR A 240 -11.37 7.34 -1.77
CA TYR A 240 -10.57 8.35 -2.47
C TYR A 240 -11.15 9.75 -2.31
N GLU A 241 -12.44 9.91 -2.59
CA GLU A 241 -13.13 11.21 -2.47
C GLU A 241 -13.10 11.74 -1.02
N GLN A 242 -13.30 10.86 -0.02
CA GLN A 242 -13.16 11.23 1.38
C GLN A 242 -11.75 11.75 1.68
N ALA A 243 -10.70 11.06 1.21
CA ALA A 243 -9.33 11.50 1.42
C ALA A 243 -9.05 12.86 0.77
N CYS A 244 -9.54 13.09 -0.44
CA CYS A 244 -9.39 14.38 -1.15
C CYS A 244 -10.16 15.50 -0.45
N GLN A 245 -11.41 15.25 -0.02
CA GLN A 245 -12.24 16.23 0.68
C GLN A 245 -11.65 16.63 2.03
N ASP A 246 -11.24 15.65 2.86
CA ASP A 246 -10.69 15.89 4.19
C ASP A 246 -9.32 16.58 4.13
N SER A 247 -8.49 16.25 3.15
CA SER A 247 -7.20 16.90 2.92
C SER A 247 -7.33 18.27 2.24
N LYS A 248 -8.46 18.54 1.55
CA LYS A 248 -8.69 19.69 0.65
C LYS A 248 -7.68 19.74 -0.52
N ILE A 249 -7.25 18.58 -0.99
CA ILE A 249 -6.27 18.42 -2.07
C ILE A 249 -6.95 17.73 -3.26
N ASP A 250 -6.90 18.34 -4.44
CA ASP A 250 -7.15 17.67 -5.70
C ASP A 250 -5.90 16.88 -6.09
N PHE A 251 -5.84 15.64 -5.61
CA PHE A 251 -4.67 14.81 -5.81
C PHE A 251 -4.45 14.47 -7.28
N ALA A 252 -5.50 14.19 -8.04
CA ALA A 252 -5.39 13.81 -9.44
C ALA A 252 -4.74 14.92 -10.28
N THR A 253 -5.15 16.17 -10.09
CA THR A 253 -4.53 17.32 -10.77
C THR A 253 -3.06 17.48 -10.37
N ARG A 254 -2.74 17.42 -9.06
CA ARG A 254 -1.37 17.55 -8.58
C ARG A 254 -0.45 16.44 -9.10
N PHE A 255 -0.96 15.21 -9.18
CA PHE A 255 -0.20 14.07 -9.69
C PHE A 255 0.08 14.19 -11.19
N ARG A 256 -0.92 14.56 -12.01
CA ARG A 256 -0.72 14.81 -13.46
C ARG A 256 0.30 15.93 -13.74
N GLU A 257 0.35 16.94 -12.88
CA GLU A 257 1.32 18.05 -12.98
C GLU A 257 2.72 17.67 -12.49
N GLY A 258 2.95 16.43 -12.05
CA GLY A 258 4.23 15.95 -11.51
C GLY A 258 4.58 16.53 -10.14
N GLN A 259 3.58 16.99 -9.38
CA GLN A 259 3.75 17.63 -8.07
C GLN A 259 3.47 16.68 -6.90
N ALA A 260 3.21 15.42 -7.19
CA ALA A 260 2.88 14.41 -6.18
C ALA A 260 3.46 13.04 -6.52
N LEU A 261 3.73 12.24 -5.50
CA LEU A 261 4.10 10.83 -5.61
C LEU A 261 2.89 9.93 -5.33
N MET A 262 2.90 8.74 -5.91
CA MET A 262 1.87 7.74 -5.68
C MET A 262 2.47 6.35 -5.42
N GLU A 263 1.87 5.62 -4.51
CA GLU A 263 2.06 4.18 -4.34
C GLU A 263 0.70 3.50 -4.46
N ALA A 264 0.33 3.11 -5.68
CA ALA A 264 -0.87 2.34 -5.92
C ALA A 264 -0.70 0.90 -5.43
N TYR A 265 -1.77 0.27 -4.94
CA TYR A 265 -1.74 -1.13 -4.54
C TYR A 265 -1.81 -2.04 -5.79
N THR A 266 -0.82 -2.89 -5.99
CA THR A 266 -0.59 -3.58 -7.26
C THR A 266 -0.57 -5.11 -7.13
N CYS A 267 -1.44 -5.66 -6.27
CA CYS A 267 -1.47 -7.12 -6.06
C CYS A 267 -1.85 -7.90 -7.32
N TYR A 268 -2.80 -7.40 -8.09
CA TYR A 268 -3.22 -7.89 -9.41
C TYR A 268 -3.58 -6.70 -10.30
N PRO A 269 -3.47 -6.82 -11.63
CA PRO A 269 -3.65 -5.68 -12.57
C PRO A 269 -4.96 -4.94 -12.44
N VAL A 270 -6.06 -5.64 -12.14
CA VAL A 270 -7.38 -5.04 -11.97
C VAL A 270 -7.42 -3.97 -10.88
N VAL A 271 -6.62 -4.12 -9.82
CA VAL A 271 -6.64 -3.18 -8.68
C VAL A 271 -6.08 -1.80 -9.05
N PRO A 272 -4.85 -1.66 -9.61
CA PRO A 272 -4.39 -0.36 -10.07
C PRO A 272 -5.19 0.18 -11.26
N MET A 273 -5.73 -0.66 -12.17
CA MET A 273 -6.63 -0.20 -13.23
C MET A 273 -7.87 0.49 -12.65
N ALA A 274 -8.51 -0.16 -11.69
CA ALA A 274 -9.68 0.40 -11.01
C ALA A 274 -9.31 1.71 -10.27
N PHE A 275 -8.17 1.74 -9.56
CA PHE A 275 -7.73 2.96 -8.88
C PHE A 275 -7.57 4.14 -9.84
N LEU A 276 -6.95 3.93 -11.00
CA LEU A 276 -6.71 4.99 -11.99
C LEU A 276 -8.01 5.55 -12.59
N ILE A 277 -8.99 4.68 -12.87
CA ILE A 277 -10.33 5.09 -13.31
C ILE A 277 -11.06 5.84 -12.20
N ILE A 278 -11.13 5.26 -11.00
CA ILE A 278 -11.90 5.81 -9.87
C ILE A 278 -11.35 7.17 -9.41
N SER A 279 -10.04 7.34 -9.42
CA SER A 279 -9.40 8.62 -9.08
C SER A 279 -9.51 9.69 -10.17
N GLY A 280 -10.06 9.35 -11.34
CA GLY A 280 -10.13 10.24 -12.50
C GLY A 280 -8.76 10.55 -13.11
N LEU A 281 -7.74 9.74 -12.85
CA LEU A 281 -6.43 9.86 -13.50
C LEU A 281 -6.47 9.42 -14.96
N VAL A 282 -7.35 8.51 -15.32
CA VAL A 282 -7.78 8.23 -16.68
C VAL A 282 -9.31 8.17 -16.73
N ASP A 283 -9.91 8.60 -17.82
CA ASP A 283 -11.36 8.57 -17.98
C ASP A 283 -11.85 7.23 -18.52
N VAL A 284 -11.05 6.60 -19.38
CA VAL A 284 -11.29 5.29 -19.97
C VAL A 284 -10.00 4.45 -19.99
N LEU A 285 -10.15 3.12 -19.97
CA LEU A 285 -9.00 2.21 -19.93
C LEU A 285 -8.09 2.29 -21.15
N ASP A 286 -8.59 2.73 -22.28
CA ASP A 286 -7.80 2.92 -23.52
C ASP A 286 -6.71 3.99 -23.37
N GLU A 287 -6.86 4.94 -22.44
CA GLU A 287 -5.86 5.98 -22.13
C GLU A 287 -4.73 5.48 -21.25
N LEU A 288 -4.93 4.32 -20.59
CA LEU A 288 -4.00 3.79 -19.58
C LEU A 288 -2.56 3.63 -20.09
N PRO A 289 -2.30 3.07 -21.29
CA PRO A 289 -0.91 2.89 -21.76
C PRO A 289 -0.18 4.23 -21.93
N GLU A 290 -0.85 5.26 -22.47
CA GLU A 290 -0.27 6.59 -22.64
C GLU A 290 -0.01 7.25 -21.29
N PHE A 291 -0.96 7.18 -20.37
CA PHE A 291 -0.82 7.70 -19.01
C PHE A 291 0.36 7.03 -18.28
N LEU A 292 0.46 5.70 -18.34
CA LEU A 292 1.54 4.94 -17.69
C LEU A 292 2.93 5.19 -18.30
N ALA A 293 3.00 5.58 -19.56
CA ALA A 293 4.26 5.97 -20.20
C ALA A 293 4.81 7.30 -19.64
N GLN A 294 3.94 8.15 -19.10
CA GLN A 294 4.29 9.48 -18.60
C GLN A 294 4.37 9.54 -17.06
N HIS A 295 3.62 8.69 -16.36
CA HIS A 295 3.47 8.75 -14.91
C HIS A 295 3.76 7.40 -14.24
N SER A 296 4.69 7.39 -13.28
CA SER A 296 4.94 6.22 -12.44
C SER A 296 3.89 6.13 -11.33
N ILE A 297 3.10 5.07 -11.32
CA ILE A 297 2.02 4.86 -10.34
C ILE A 297 2.47 4.20 -9.03
N THR A 298 3.74 3.85 -8.92
CA THR A 298 4.37 3.35 -7.71
C THR A 298 5.73 4.00 -7.49
N ILE A 299 6.15 4.11 -6.26
CA ILE A 299 7.50 4.54 -5.87
C ILE A 299 8.40 3.36 -5.50
N THR A 300 7.84 2.18 -5.32
CA THR A 300 8.57 0.95 -4.93
C THR A 300 8.90 0.05 -6.13
N GLY A 301 8.09 0.10 -7.18
CA GLY A 301 8.12 -0.84 -8.31
C GLY A 301 7.00 -1.89 -8.23
N GLY A 302 6.05 -1.68 -7.33
CA GLY A 302 4.88 -2.54 -7.18
C GLY A 302 5.17 -3.88 -6.48
N MET A 303 4.10 -4.56 -6.09
CA MET A 303 4.15 -5.74 -5.23
C MET A 303 4.73 -6.99 -5.91
N ASN A 304 4.89 -6.98 -7.23
CA ASN A 304 5.47 -8.09 -7.94
C ASN A 304 7.01 -7.99 -8.02
N LEU A 305 7.57 -6.83 -8.27
CA LEU A 305 9.02 -6.60 -8.34
C LEU A 305 9.63 -6.29 -6.97
N ALA A 306 9.10 -5.28 -6.28
CA ALA A 306 9.53 -4.92 -4.92
C ALA A 306 9.07 -5.92 -3.85
N LYS A 307 8.16 -6.85 -4.22
CA LYS A 307 7.52 -7.84 -3.36
C LYS A 307 6.62 -7.21 -2.30
N GLY A 308 5.78 -8.03 -1.68
CA GLY A 308 4.83 -7.56 -0.69
C GLY A 308 4.53 -8.60 0.38
N ALA A 309 4.95 -8.36 1.61
CA ALA A 309 4.74 -9.26 2.74
C ALA A 309 3.27 -9.26 3.18
N TRP A 310 2.42 -9.94 2.43
CA TRP A 310 1.01 -10.25 2.67
C TRP A 310 0.16 -9.05 3.13
N ASN A 311 0.11 -8.76 4.46
CA ASN A 311 -0.65 -7.65 5.02
C ASN A 311 0.14 -6.33 5.05
N ASN A 312 1.43 -6.34 4.72
CA ASN A 312 2.35 -5.23 4.92
C ASN A 312 2.68 -4.38 3.66
N PRO A 313 2.19 -4.64 2.42
CA PRO A 313 2.59 -3.83 1.27
C PRO A 313 2.30 -2.34 1.43
N ALA A 314 1.12 -1.98 1.96
CA ALA A 314 0.80 -0.57 2.20
C ALA A 314 1.66 0.04 3.34
N LEU A 315 2.13 -0.76 4.34
CA LEU A 315 3.10 -0.29 5.33
C LEU A 315 4.45 -0.01 4.68
N ASN A 316 4.91 -0.89 3.79
CA ASN A 316 6.10 -0.65 2.97
C ASN A 316 5.94 0.63 2.12
N GLY A 317 4.77 0.83 1.52
CA GLY A 317 4.41 2.05 0.79
C GLY A 317 4.50 3.31 1.65
N LEU A 318 3.92 3.29 2.85
CA LEU A 318 3.98 4.41 3.81
C LEU A 318 5.43 4.75 4.22
N ILE A 319 6.24 3.73 4.53
CA ILE A 319 7.65 3.91 4.91
C ILE A 319 8.46 4.48 3.75
N THR A 320 8.26 3.96 2.54
CA THR A 320 8.95 4.43 1.34
C THR A 320 8.50 5.86 0.99
N MET A 321 7.20 6.15 1.10
CA MET A 321 6.65 7.49 0.88
C MET A 321 7.24 8.51 1.85
N TYR A 322 7.31 8.18 3.14
CA TYR A 322 7.95 9.03 4.14
C TYR A 322 9.38 9.42 3.73
N ARG A 323 10.22 8.43 3.39
CA ARG A 323 11.60 8.68 2.96
C ARG A 323 11.67 9.53 1.71
N ARG A 324 10.87 9.19 0.69
CA ARG A 324 10.87 9.92 -0.59
C ARG A 324 10.44 11.38 -0.45
N LEU A 325 9.47 11.67 0.41
CA LEU A 325 9.02 13.04 0.66
C LEU A 325 9.96 13.84 1.56
N CYS A 326 10.61 13.19 2.55
CA CYS A 326 11.58 13.87 3.42
C CYS A 326 12.90 14.17 2.70
N ASP A 327 13.34 13.30 1.78
CA ASP A 327 14.63 13.40 1.09
C ASP A 327 14.51 13.96 -0.34
N GLY A 328 13.29 14.08 -0.86
CA GLY A 328 12.98 14.44 -2.24
C GLY A 328 12.64 15.92 -2.45
N THR A 329 12.15 16.19 -3.66
CA THR A 329 11.70 17.51 -4.10
C THR A 329 10.17 17.63 -4.09
N GLU A 330 9.47 16.50 -4.17
CA GLU A 330 8.02 16.45 -4.08
C GLU A 330 7.59 16.60 -2.62
N ASN A 331 6.48 17.27 -2.42
CA ASN A 331 5.95 17.55 -1.09
C ASN A 331 4.63 16.86 -0.77
N LEU A 332 4.07 16.13 -1.73
CA LEU A 332 2.76 15.49 -1.62
C LEU A 332 2.85 14.02 -2.04
N GLY A 333 2.20 13.14 -1.30
CA GLY A 333 2.16 11.71 -1.62
C GLY A 333 0.84 11.06 -1.26
N LEU A 334 0.49 10.02 -2.02
CA LEU A 334 -0.66 9.16 -1.79
C LEU A 334 -0.23 7.70 -1.70
N VAL A 335 -0.79 6.98 -0.73
CA VAL A 335 -0.66 5.52 -0.61
C VAL A 335 -2.04 4.89 -0.62
N HIS A 336 -2.22 3.88 -1.49
CA HIS A 336 -3.43 3.09 -1.61
C HIS A 336 -3.26 1.73 -0.93
N GLY A 337 -4.30 1.22 -0.28
CA GLY A 337 -4.37 -0.09 0.35
C GLY A 337 -5.64 -0.84 -0.04
N ASN A 338 -5.50 -2.13 -0.40
CA ASN A 338 -6.59 -2.99 -0.85
C ASN A 338 -6.63 -4.25 0.01
N GLY A 339 -7.74 -4.52 0.67
CA GLY A 339 -7.88 -5.65 1.58
C GLY A 339 -8.81 -6.74 1.06
N GLY A 340 -8.46 -8.00 1.31
CA GLY A 340 -9.16 -9.16 0.76
C GLY A 340 -9.11 -9.19 -0.76
N LEU A 341 -10.19 -9.59 -1.41
CA LEU A 341 -10.34 -9.51 -2.86
C LEU A 341 -10.49 -8.05 -3.34
N GLY A 342 -10.72 -7.13 -2.42
CA GLY A 342 -10.92 -5.71 -2.69
C GLY A 342 -12.08 -5.11 -1.89
N TYR A 343 -12.66 -5.84 -0.95
CA TYR A 343 -13.80 -5.36 -0.18
C TYR A 343 -13.47 -4.24 0.83
N ARG A 344 -12.20 -4.06 1.17
CA ARG A 344 -11.70 -2.94 2.00
C ARG A 344 -10.77 -2.09 1.18
N GLN A 345 -11.02 -0.78 1.21
CA GLN A 345 -10.22 0.20 0.48
C GLN A 345 -9.75 1.29 1.43
N GLY A 346 -8.52 1.73 1.23
CA GLY A 346 -7.95 2.82 1.99
C GLY A 346 -7.07 3.71 1.12
N VAL A 347 -7.15 5.01 1.33
CA VAL A 347 -6.35 6.02 0.63
C VAL A 347 -5.81 7.00 1.65
N ALA A 348 -4.49 7.11 1.77
CA ALA A 348 -3.84 8.09 2.63
C ALA A 348 -3.18 9.18 1.80
N ILE A 349 -3.41 10.44 2.15
CA ILE A 349 -2.74 11.61 1.58
C ILE A 349 -1.85 12.24 2.66
N MET A 350 -0.59 12.45 2.32
CA MET A 350 0.44 12.98 3.19
C MET A 350 1.19 14.12 2.51
N GLU A 351 1.63 15.11 3.32
CA GLU A 351 2.29 16.31 2.81
C GLU A 351 3.43 16.72 3.75
N THR A 352 4.57 17.13 3.21
CA THR A 352 5.65 17.70 4.01
C THR A 352 5.23 19.05 4.62
N ILE A 353 5.80 19.39 5.75
CA ILE A 353 5.66 20.75 6.29
C ILE A 353 6.54 21.65 5.42
N SER A 354 5.91 22.56 4.68
CA SER A 354 6.66 23.60 3.96
C SER A 354 7.48 24.40 4.96
N PRO A 355 8.77 24.71 4.67
CA PRO A 355 9.60 25.51 5.55
C PRO A 355 9.08 26.93 5.74
#